data_d5bcaffac0ab5dff50b8f749782c79ea
#
_entry.id   d5bcaffac0ab5dff50b8f749782c79ea
#
_cell.length_a   1.000
_cell.length_b   1.000
_cell.length_c   1.000
_cell.angle_alpha   90.00
_cell.angle_beta   90.00
_cell.angle_gamma   90.00
#
_symmetry.space_group_name_H-M   'P 1'
#
loop_
_entity.id
_entity.type
_entity.pdbx_description
1 polymer ?
#
loop_
_entity_poly.entity_id
_entity_poly.type
_entity_poly.pdbx_seq_one_letter_code
_entity_poly.pdbx_strand_id
1 'polypeptide(L)'
;GMSKFRNELIILASCKGQNATICFNEFTKFIDNDQHLREVYENVNRTACWAKHKLTKNRLEMFRTGAGAKKTLDGFTNKVAIIDEEMLCDEIITKTIQDGQAHFKDKLLVTMSTAQYEIGGDNHKKWMNLRKQLYEGTLPEDVFLFLAEPDQEEIAAKDYGSMKVWGKANPVLLYEQDGYTIKQHIKRSYMQKAKTAMAVKSFDLQTFATKQCNVWYCAEDRSLCTYEQLMACRVKYDMDTVVKAGYKFWYLGMDLAQVLDLASVNWQVYVYEDAQGNLVAPGAEYARKRLFVHTISWMPKNKLDSHVAGDKFCYYDYLGTELQLCEAAGGDNIDINQIYQYIKDIREKYDIYYTTITADPYNVAGIEEKLADICDNFILQNQSPKALSQYIEALSQEFKDGNVAYCGGQEDIFEKAVTGSVMVRNTTGYYSIEKISLRANDNIRIDPLDATLDGFIANYIDNARDVVNGDDALSAWEDMFGGD
;
A
#
# COMPACT_ATOMS: atom_id res chain seq x y z
N GLY A 1 -17.64 18.78 -27.38
CA GLY A 1 -16.41 18.15 -27.82
C GLY A 1 -16.49 17.41 -29.14
N MET A 2 -17.53 16.59 -29.38
CA MET A 2 -17.59 15.72 -30.60
C MET A 2 -17.73 16.46 -31.94
N SER A 3 -18.12 17.72 -31.96
CA SER A 3 -18.32 18.48 -33.20
C SER A 3 -17.03 19.11 -33.79
N LYS A 4 -15.98 19.26 -32.96
CA LYS A 4 -14.74 19.97 -33.35
C LYS A 4 -13.76 19.09 -34.14
N PHE A 5 -13.82 17.75 -33.93
CA PHE A 5 -12.90 16.78 -34.51
C PHE A 5 -13.67 15.82 -35.44
N ARG A 6 -12.97 15.08 -36.31
CA ARG A 6 -13.58 14.12 -37.25
C ARG A 6 -12.94 12.75 -37.11
N ASN A 7 -13.77 11.70 -37.17
CA ASN A 7 -13.36 10.31 -37.06
C ASN A 7 -12.56 9.97 -35.80
N GLU A 8 -12.82 10.68 -34.69
CA GLU A 8 -12.10 10.48 -33.45
C GLU A 8 -12.85 9.55 -32.52
N LEU A 9 -12.11 8.78 -31.76
CA LEU A 9 -12.63 7.96 -30.66
C LEU A 9 -12.57 8.76 -29.35
N ILE A 10 -13.68 8.75 -28.62
CA ILE A 10 -13.80 9.26 -27.27
C ILE A 10 -14.07 8.06 -26.36
N ILE A 11 -13.23 7.87 -25.38
CA ILE A 11 -13.30 6.75 -24.44
C ILE A 11 -13.99 7.18 -23.15
N LEU A 12 -14.96 6.38 -22.69
CA LEU A 12 -15.44 6.38 -21.31
C LEU A 12 -14.97 5.08 -20.65
N ALA A 13 -14.18 5.17 -19.59
CA ALA A 13 -13.65 4.02 -18.90
C ALA A 13 -14.00 4.04 -17.41
N SER A 14 -14.15 2.87 -16.79
CA SER A 14 -14.24 2.71 -15.34
C SER A 14 -13.86 1.29 -14.94
N CYS A 15 -13.24 1.12 -13.78
CA CYS A 15 -12.88 -0.20 -13.25
C CYS A 15 -14.11 -1.06 -12.90
N LYS A 16 -15.25 -0.42 -12.61
CA LYS A 16 -16.54 -1.11 -12.41
C LYS A 16 -17.38 -0.90 -13.66
N GLY A 17 -17.66 -1.99 -14.40
CA GLY A 17 -18.44 -1.93 -15.62
C GLY A 17 -19.81 -1.27 -15.47
N GLN A 18 -20.41 -1.32 -14.26
CA GLN A 18 -21.65 -0.60 -13.95
C GLN A 18 -21.46 0.93 -13.92
N ASN A 19 -20.34 1.43 -13.38
CA ASN A 19 -20.08 2.86 -13.30
C ASN A 19 -19.88 3.50 -14.69
N ALA A 20 -19.14 2.82 -15.58
CA ALA A 20 -19.01 3.28 -16.97
C ALA A 20 -20.37 3.31 -17.69
N THR A 21 -21.26 2.35 -17.38
CA THR A 21 -22.63 2.34 -17.89
C THR A 21 -23.45 3.53 -17.39
N ILE A 22 -23.24 3.95 -16.13
CA ILE A 22 -23.89 5.14 -15.56
C ILE A 22 -23.49 6.39 -16.36
N CYS A 23 -22.19 6.59 -16.58
CA CYS A 23 -21.70 7.74 -17.39
C CYS A 23 -22.30 7.73 -18.81
N PHE A 24 -22.36 6.57 -19.46
CA PHE A 24 -22.97 6.45 -20.78
C PHE A 24 -24.48 6.70 -20.75
N ASN A 25 -25.19 6.23 -19.73
CA ASN A 25 -26.62 6.48 -19.56
C ASN A 25 -26.92 7.96 -19.35
N GLU A 26 -26.12 8.68 -18.56
CA GLU A 26 -26.29 10.13 -18.40
C GLU A 26 -26.09 10.85 -19.74
N PHE A 27 -25.06 10.47 -20.51
CA PHE A 27 -24.86 10.99 -21.86
C PHE A 27 -26.09 10.74 -22.76
N THR A 28 -26.68 9.54 -22.72
CA THR A 28 -27.87 9.24 -23.53
C THR A 28 -29.11 10.01 -23.08
N LYS A 29 -29.23 10.33 -21.79
CA LYS A 29 -30.33 11.19 -21.31
C LYS A 29 -30.25 12.60 -21.90
N PHE A 30 -29.06 13.17 -22.09
CA PHE A 30 -28.94 14.46 -22.79
C PHE A 30 -29.42 14.33 -24.24
N ILE A 31 -29.10 13.26 -24.95
CA ILE A 31 -29.60 13.02 -26.31
C ILE A 31 -31.13 12.89 -26.30
N ASP A 32 -31.70 12.15 -25.35
CA ASP A 32 -33.15 11.90 -25.28
C ASP A 32 -33.96 13.16 -24.94
N ASN A 33 -33.37 14.07 -24.19
CA ASN A 33 -34.06 15.29 -23.74
C ASN A 33 -33.88 16.49 -24.66
N ASP A 34 -33.03 16.39 -25.69
CA ASP A 34 -32.74 17.48 -26.60
C ASP A 34 -32.99 17.05 -28.04
N GLN A 35 -33.90 17.75 -28.74
CA GLN A 35 -34.26 17.43 -30.11
C GLN A 35 -33.06 17.58 -31.07
N HIS A 36 -32.24 18.61 -30.91
CA HIS A 36 -31.08 18.83 -31.75
C HIS A 36 -30.05 17.73 -31.60
N LEU A 37 -29.79 17.30 -30.36
CA LEU A 37 -28.88 16.17 -30.08
C LEU A 37 -29.39 14.87 -30.71
N ARG A 38 -30.69 14.59 -30.68
CA ARG A 38 -31.29 13.42 -31.37
C ARG A 38 -31.08 13.46 -32.89
N GLU A 39 -31.09 14.66 -33.48
CA GLU A 39 -30.88 14.81 -34.90
C GLU A 39 -29.41 14.63 -35.32
N VAL A 40 -28.46 14.93 -34.43
CA VAL A 40 -27.01 14.87 -34.75
C VAL A 40 -26.37 13.52 -34.42
N TYR A 41 -26.98 12.69 -33.53
CA TYR A 41 -26.49 11.34 -33.28
C TYR A 41 -27.27 10.31 -34.09
N GLU A 42 -26.57 9.58 -34.97
CA GLU A 42 -27.23 8.63 -35.89
C GLU A 42 -27.45 7.24 -35.29
N ASN A 43 -26.49 6.75 -34.53
CA ASN A 43 -26.55 5.41 -33.96
C ASN A 43 -26.18 5.46 -32.48
N VAL A 44 -27.13 5.16 -31.61
CA VAL A 44 -26.92 5.04 -30.18
C VAL A 44 -27.21 3.60 -29.77
N ASN A 45 -26.15 2.82 -29.52
CA ASN A 45 -26.29 1.45 -29.08
C ASN A 45 -26.18 1.39 -27.55
N ARG A 46 -27.33 1.28 -26.87
CA ARG A 46 -27.43 1.26 -25.40
C ARG A 46 -26.92 -0.03 -24.80
N THR A 47 -27.01 -1.14 -25.51
CA THR A 47 -26.54 -2.44 -25.03
C THR A 47 -25.02 -2.54 -25.11
N ALA A 48 -24.43 -2.12 -26.21
CA ALA A 48 -22.98 -2.09 -26.40
C ALA A 48 -22.33 -0.77 -25.94
N CYS A 49 -23.13 0.18 -25.43
CA CYS A 49 -22.70 1.46 -24.87
C CYS A 49 -21.76 2.27 -25.79
N TRP A 50 -22.22 2.55 -27.00
CA TRP A 50 -21.55 3.47 -27.90
C TRP A 50 -22.53 4.37 -28.65
N ALA A 51 -22.06 5.55 -29.09
CA ALA A 51 -22.82 6.49 -29.88
C ALA A 51 -21.94 7.10 -30.98
N LYS A 52 -22.52 7.39 -32.14
CA LYS A 52 -21.82 7.95 -33.27
C LYS A 52 -22.48 9.23 -33.76
N HIS A 53 -21.67 10.29 -33.91
CA HIS A 53 -22.13 11.57 -34.44
C HIS A 53 -22.23 11.53 -35.97
N LYS A 54 -23.38 11.94 -36.55
CA LYS A 54 -23.69 11.86 -38.00
C LYS A 54 -22.67 12.55 -38.90
N LEU A 55 -22.33 13.77 -38.59
CA LEU A 55 -21.51 14.62 -39.46
C LEU A 55 -20.00 14.38 -39.26
N THR A 56 -19.53 14.37 -38.05
CA THR A 56 -18.10 14.23 -37.76
C THR A 56 -17.60 12.82 -37.76
N LYS A 57 -18.54 11.85 -37.69
CA LYS A 57 -18.27 10.41 -37.53
C LYS A 57 -17.52 10.06 -36.25
N ASN A 58 -17.39 11.00 -35.33
CA ASN A 58 -16.80 10.74 -34.02
C ASN A 58 -17.64 9.69 -33.26
N ARG A 59 -16.95 8.83 -32.56
CA ARG A 59 -17.56 7.74 -31.77
C ARG A 59 -17.23 7.92 -30.31
N LEU A 60 -18.27 7.91 -29.46
CA LEU A 60 -18.14 7.75 -28.04
C LEU A 60 -18.35 6.26 -27.71
N GLU A 61 -17.43 5.69 -26.98
CA GLU A 61 -17.47 4.26 -26.64
C GLU A 61 -17.08 4.02 -25.19
N MET A 62 -17.80 3.13 -24.54
CA MET A 62 -17.51 2.74 -23.16
C MET A 62 -16.62 1.51 -23.12
N PHE A 63 -15.56 1.57 -22.31
CA PHE A 63 -14.68 0.47 -22.04
C PHE A 63 -14.75 0.05 -20.56
N ARG A 64 -14.87 -1.25 -20.35
CA ARG A 64 -14.80 -1.83 -18.99
C ARG A 64 -13.36 -2.20 -18.69
N THR A 65 -12.85 -1.73 -17.57
CA THR A 65 -11.48 -1.99 -17.12
C THR A 65 -11.49 -3.15 -16.12
N GLY A 66 -11.59 -4.38 -16.62
CA GLY A 66 -11.51 -5.60 -15.83
C GLY A 66 -10.42 -6.53 -16.34
N ALA A 67 -10.32 -7.74 -15.79
CA ALA A 67 -9.38 -8.75 -16.26
C ALA A 67 -9.48 -8.91 -17.80
N GLY A 68 -8.39 -8.63 -18.51
CA GLY A 68 -8.35 -8.62 -19.98
C GLY A 68 -8.60 -7.26 -20.65
N ALA A 69 -8.90 -6.20 -19.91
CA ALA A 69 -9.12 -4.86 -20.46
C ALA A 69 -7.91 -4.29 -21.22
N LYS A 70 -6.68 -4.61 -20.77
CA LYS A 70 -5.45 -4.25 -21.48
C LYS A 70 -5.49 -4.74 -22.94
N LYS A 71 -5.81 -6.01 -23.17
CA LYS A 71 -5.91 -6.58 -24.52
C LYS A 71 -6.97 -5.90 -25.39
N THR A 72 -8.01 -5.34 -24.75
CA THR A 72 -9.10 -4.65 -25.45
C THR A 72 -8.73 -3.20 -25.78
N LEU A 73 -7.91 -2.55 -24.95
CA LEU A 73 -7.48 -1.16 -25.14
C LEU A 73 -6.18 -1.03 -25.95
N ASP A 74 -5.36 -2.07 -26.02
CA ASP A 74 -4.15 -2.08 -26.85
C ASP A 74 -4.49 -1.85 -28.32
N GLY A 75 -3.83 -0.86 -28.92
CA GLY A 75 -4.02 -0.49 -30.32
C GLY A 75 -5.13 0.53 -30.60
N PHE A 76 -5.89 0.96 -29.59
CA PHE A 76 -6.83 2.06 -29.75
C PHE A 76 -6.12 3.41 -29.63
N THR A 77 -6.27 4.23 -30.67
CA THR A 77 -5.90 5.65 -30.61
C THR A 77 -7.12 6.46 -30.22
N ASN A 78 -6.98 7.30 -29.20
CA ASN A 78 -8.08 8.11 -28.69
C ASN A 78 -7.60 9.54 -28.45
N LYS A 79 -8.46 10.52 -28.73
CA LYS A 79 -8.12 11.93 -28.52
C LYS A 79 -8.63 12.45 -27.17
N VAL A 80 -9.75 11.93 -26.73
CA VAL A 80 -10.38 12.28 -25.46
C VAL A 80 -10.69 11.01 -24.71
N ALA A 81 -10.32 10.98 -23.45
CA ALA A 81 -10.71 9.90 -22.53
C ALA A 81 -11.22 10.49 -21.22
N ILE A 82 -12.22 9.82 -20.66
CA ILE A 82 -12.78 10.10 -19.36
C ILE A 82 -12.73 8.81 -18.56
N ILE A 83 -12.02 8.80 -17.43
CA ILE A 83 -11.89 7.66 -16.55
C ILE A 83 -12.60 7.97 -15.23
N ASP A 84 -13.65 7.23 -14.95
CA ASP A 84 -14.39 7.32 -13.68
C ASP A 84 -13.85 6.31 -12.68
N GLU A 85 -13.73 6.73 -11.42
CA GLU A 85 -13.12 5.96 -10.34
C GLU A 85 -11.68 5.50 -10.64
N GLU A 86 -10.86 6.41 -11.15
CA GLU A 86 -9.50 6.14 -11.60
C GLU A 86 -8.64 5.48 -10.51
N MET A 87 -8.79 5.90 -9.24
CA MET A 87 -8.06 5.31 -8.09
C MET A 87 -8.45 3.86 -7.77
N LEU A 88 -9.47 3.33 -8.41
CA LEU A 88 -9.83 1.91 -8.36
C LEU A 88 -9.38 1.13 -9.60
N CYS A 89 -8.91 1.82 -10.64
CA CYS A 89 -8.43 1.21 -11.86
C CYS A 89 -6.99 0.73 -11.70
N ASP A 90 -6.63 -0.29 -12.47
CA ASP A 90 -5.25 -0.69 -12.64
C ASP A 90 -4.50 0.44 -13.38
N GLU A 91 -3.35 0.86 -12.87
CA GLU A 91 -2.55 1.95 -13.44
C GLU A 91 -2.21 1.70 -14.93
N ILE A 92 -2.02 0.43 -15.30
CA ILE A 92 -1.74 0.03 -16.67
C ILE A 92 -2.83 0.49 -17.65
N ILE A 93 -4.08 0.62 -17.20
CA ILE A 93 -5.21 1.05 -18.03
C ILE A 93 -5.11 2.55 -18.33
N THR A 94 -4.85 3.37 -17.30
CA THR A 94 -4.63 4.80 -17.47
C THR A 94 -3.44 5.03 -18.41
N LYS A 95 -2.36 4.30 -18.22
CA LYS A 95 -1.15 4.36 -19.05
C LYS A 95 -1.43 3.96 -20.51
N THR A 96 -2.13 2.84 -20.74
CA THR A 96 -2.52 2.39 -22.08
C THR A 96 -3.38 3.43 -22.81
N ILE A 97 -4.31 4.08 -22.10
CA ILE A 97 -5.13 5.17 -22.66
C ILE A 97 -4.25 6.38 -23.02
N GLN A 98 -3.31 6.77 -22.14
CA GLN A 98 -2.37 7.86 -22.39
C GLN A 98 -1.45 7.58 -23.58
N ASP A 99 -0.95 6.35 -23.70
CA ASP A 99 -0.14 5.91 -24.85
C ASP A 99 -0.94 6.02 -26.15
N GLY A 100 -2.21 5.64 -26.14
CA GLY A 100 -3.14 5.83 -27.26
C GLY A 100 -3.38 7.30 -27.64
N GLN A 101 -3.06 8.24 -26.73
CA GLN A 101 -3.14 9.69 -26.94
C GLN A 101 -1.82 10.33 -27.41
N ALA A 102 -0.71 9.57 -27.43
CA ALA A 102 0.64 10.13 -27.65
C ALA A 102 0.78 10.92 -28.96
N HIS A 103 0.05 10.51 -30.00
CA HIS A 103 0.14 11.14 -31.33
C HIS A 103 -0.70 12.41 -31.48
N PHE A 104 -1.54 12.76 -30.52
CA PHE A 104 -2.40 13.93 -30.58
C PHE A 104 -1.81 15.12 -29.84
N LYS A 105 -1.72 16.28 -30.52
CA LYS A 105 -1.34 17.53 -29.85
C LYS A 105 -2.43 18.07 -28.96
N ASP A 106 -3.69 18.00 -29.42
CA ASP A 106 -4.88 18.49 -28.70
C ASP A 106 -5.57 17.29 -28.04
N LYS A 107 -4.94 16.66 -27.07
CA LYS A 107 -5.50 15.54 -26.30
C LYS A 107 -6.12 16.02 -25.00
N LEU A 108 -7.08 15.25 -24.49
CA LEU A 108 -7.69 15.48 -23.18
C LEU A 108 -7.87 14.15 -22.45
N LEU A 109 -7.31 14.06 -21.27
CA LEU A 109 -7.60 13.02 -20.30
C LEU A 109 -8.27 13.65 -19.08
N VAL A 110 -9.46 13.17 -18.75
CA VAL A 110 -10.17 13.56 -17.54
C VAL A 110 -10.23 12.33 -16.64
N THR A 111 -9.71 12.43 -15.44
CA THR A 111 -9.83 11.40 -14.42
C THR A 111 -10.64 11.93 -13.26
N MET A 112 -11.53 11.09 -12.72
CA MET A 112 -12.35 11.41 -11.56
C MET A 112 -12.23 10.25 -10.57
N SER A 113 -12.10 10.58 -9.30
CA SER A 113 -12.07 9.57 -8.25
C SER A 113 -12.34 10.13 -6.87
N THR A 114 -12.49 9.24 -5.92
CA THR A 114 -12.59 9.53 -4.48
C THR A 114 -11.46 8.81 -3.75
N ALA A 115 -11.17 9.27 -2.53
CA ALA A 115 -10.26 8.58 -1.62
C ALA A 115 -10.67 7.11 -1.42
N GLN A 116 -9.70 6.26 -1.16
CA GLN A 116 -9.86 4.82 -0.98
C GLN A 116 -9.34 4.37 0.39
N TYR A 117 -9.28 3.06 0.61
CA TYR A 117 -8.87 2.46 1.88
C TYR A 117 -7.39 2.03 1.88
N GLU A 118 -6.78 1.86 0.72
CA GLU A 118 -5.40 1.40 0.56
C GLU A 118 -4.43 2.56 0.75
N ILE A 119 -3.93 2.73 1.97
CA ILE A 119 -2.89 3.71 2.30
C ILE A 119 -1.52 3.12 1.94
N GLY A 120 -0.66 3.92 1.30
CA GLY A 120 0.70 3.50 0.89
C GLY A 120 0.77 2.80 -0.47
N GLY A 121 -0.35 2.38 -1.05
CA GLY A 121 -0.41 1.86 -2.42
C GLY A 121 -0.10 2.92 -3.48
N ASP A 122 0.13 2.49 -4.74
CA ASP A 122 0.56 3.38 -5.83
C ASP A 122 -0.45 4.50 -6.09
N ASN A 123 -1.74 4.22 -6.02
CA ASN A 123 -2.80 5.21 -6.16
C ASN A 123 -2.79 6.24 -5.03
N HIS A 124 -2.50 5.82 -3.79
CA HIS A 124 -2.33 6.74 -2.67
C HIS A 124 -1.07 7.61 -2.85
N LYS A 125 0.06 7.02 -3.23
CA LYS A 125 1.32 7.74 -3.52
C LYS A 125 1.09 8.79 -4.62
N LYS A 126 0.38 8.41 -5.70
CA LYS A 126 -0.01 9.32 -6.80
C LYS A 126 -0.86 10.49 -6.30
N TRP A 127 -1.91 10.22 -5.50
CA TRP A 127 -2.75 11.24 -4.89
C TRP A 127 -1.93 12.20 -4.03
N MET A 128 -1.09 11.69 -3.14
CA MET A 128 -0.26 12.50 -2.25
C MET A 128 0.73 13.37 -3.02
N ASN A 129 1.32 12.84 -4.11
CA ASN A 129 2.22 13.62 -4.97
C ASN A 129 1.48 14.74 -5.71
N LEU A 130 0.34 14.47 -6.33
CA LEU A 130 -0.49 15.48 -6.99
C LEU A 130 -0.93 16.58 -6.02
N ARG A 131 -1.35 16.18 -4.83
CA ARG A 131 -1.72 17.08 -3.74
C ARG A 131 -0.56 17.98 -3.33
N LYS A 132 0.62 17.40 -3.11
CA LYS A 132 1.85 18.15 -2.81
C LYS A 132 2.15 19.17 -3.90
N GLN A 133 2.16 18.76 -5.17
CA GLN A 133 2.40 19.65 -6.30
C GLN A 133 1.37 20.80 -6.39
N LEU A 134 0.10 20.53 -6.07
CA LEU A 134 -0.94 21.55 -6.02
C LEU A 134 -0.64 22.62 -4.96
N TYR A 135 -0.31 22.20 -3.73
CA TYR A 135 -0.01 23.12 -2.63
C TYR A 135 1.30 23.88 -2.80
N GLU A 136 2.29 23.27 -3.44
CA GLU A 136 3.59 23.90 -3.75
C GLU A 136 3.55 24.76 -5.04
N GLY A 137 2.45 24.71 -5.79
CA GLY A 137 2.34 25.44 -7.07
C GLY A 137 3.25 24.89 -8.16
N THR A 138 3.62 23.60 -8.09
CA THR A 138 4.54 22.94 -9.03
C THR A 138 3.83 22.02 -10.03
N LEU A 139 2.50 22.05 -10.11
CA LEU A 139 1.76 21.32 -11.14
C LEU A 139 2.21 21.74 -12.54
N PRO A 140 2.37 20.78 -13.48
CA PRO A 140 2.60 21.10 -14.88
C PRO A 140 1.51 22.01 -15.46
N GLU A 141 1.87 22.89 -16.41
CA GLU A 141 0.94 23.86 -17.01
C GLU A 141 -0.23 23.22 -17.76
N ASP A 142 -0.08 21.97 -18.19
CA ASP A 142 -1.11 21.19 -18.90
C ASP A 142 -1.96 20.32 -17.96
N VAL A 143 -1.75 20.41 -16.65
CA VAL A 143 -2.50 19.68 -15.63
C VAL A 143 -3.41 20.60 -14.84
N PHE A 144 -4.71 20.30 -14.86
CA PHE A 144 -5.70 20.90 -13.98
C PHE A 144 -6.08 19.89 -12.89
N LEU A 145 -5.96 20.28 -11.62
CA LEU A 145 -6.36 19.45 -10.46
C LEU A 145 -7.39 20.20 -9.62
N PHE A 146 -8.49 19.53 -9.33
CA PHE A 146 -9.50 19.98 -8.38
C PHE A 146 -9.63 18.95 -7.26
N LEU A 147 -9.34 19.36 -6.02
CA LEU A 147 -9.48 18.53 -4.81
C LEU A 147 -10.61 19.07 -3.93
N ALA A 148 -11.58 18.22 -3.63
CA ALA A 148 -12.63 18.48 -2.65
C ALA A 148 -12.39 17.59 -1.43
N GLU A 149 -11.60 18.07 -0.48
CA GLU A 149 -11.17 17.33 0.71
C GLU A 149 -11.12 18.26 1.95
N PRO A 150 -11.16 17.72 3.18
CA PRO A 150 -10.90 18.48 4.40
C PRO A 150 -9.46 18.97 4.48
N ASP A 151 -9.22 19.99 5.31
CA ASP A 151 -7.84 20.42 5.62
C ASP A 151 -7.12 19.36 6.45
N GLN A 152 -5.77 19.39 6.43
CA GLN A 152 -4.94 18.42 7.16
C GLN A 152 -5.20 18.44 8.67
N GLU A 153 -5.43 19.60 9.25
CA GLU A 153 -5.74 19.77 10.67
C GLU A 153 -7.08 19.11 11.03
N GLU A 154 -8.07 19.20 10.15
CA GLU A 154 -9.38 18.57 10.32
C GLU A 154 -9.30 17.05 10.17
N ILE A 155 -8.46 16.55 9.24
CA ILE A 155 -8.17 15.12 9.08
C ILE A 155 -7.46 14.59 10.33
N ALA A 156 -6.42 15.27 10.80
CA ALA A 156 -5.68 14.90 12.00
C ALA A 156 -6.56 14.93 13.27
N ALA A 157 -7.47 15.91 13.37
CA ALA A 157 -8.45 15.99 14.46
C ALA A 157 -9.59 14.97 14.36
N LYS A 158 -9.69 14.23 13.22
CA LYS A 158 -10.79 13.29 12.92
C LYS A 158 -12.18 13.89 13.07
N ASP A 159 -12.34 15.18 12.75
CA ASP A 159 -13.60 15.95 12.90
C ASP A 159 -14.62 15.62 11.79
N TYR A 160 -14.80 14.33 11.52
CA TYR A 160 -15.69 13.85 10.45
C TYR A 160 -17.18 14.11 10.71
N GLY A 161 -17.56 14.50 11.89
CA GLY A 161 -18.93 14.91 12.24
C GLY A 161 -19.24 16.37 11.92
N SER A 162 -18.25 17.16 11.57
CA SER A 162 -18.38 18.59 11.30
C SER A 162 -19.03 18.87 9.94
N MET A 163 -20.00 19.78 9.92
CA MET A 163 -20.60 20.27 8.66
C MET A 163 -19.60 20.99 7.77
N LYS A 164 -18.56 21.60 8.35
CA LYS A 164 -17.49 22.27 7.62
C LYS A 164 -16.67 21.26 6.84
N VAL A 165 -16.28 20.15 7.49
CA VAL A 165 -15.55 19.03 6.86
C VAL A 165 -16.36 18.44 5.71
N TRP A 166 -17.65 18.17 5.92
CA TRP A 166 -18.51 17.65 4.86
C TRP A 166 -18.69 18.62 3.70
N GLY A 167 -18.79 19.92 3.97
CA GLY A 167 -18.92 20.94 2.95
C GLY A 167 -17.71 21.02 2.04
N LYS A 168 -16.50 20.89 2.60
CA LYS A 168 -15.26 20.85 1.82
C LYS A 168 -15.19 19.63 0.92
N ALA A 169 -15.57 18.46 1.42
CA ALA A 169 -15.58 17.22 0.64
C ALA A 169 -16.74 17.13 -0.38
N ASN A 170 -17.82 17.89 -0.17
CA ASN A 170 -19.03 17.82 -0.99
C ASN A 170 -19.59 19.20 -1.34
N PRO A 171 -18.82 20.09 -1.96
CA PRO A 171 -19.22 21.50 -2.14
C PRO A 171 -20.48 21.66 -3.01
N VAL A 172 -20.64 20.85 -4.04
CA VAL A 172 -21.81 20.91 -4.95
C VAL A 172 -23.04 20.24 -4.34
N LEU A 173 -22.85 19.17 -3.55
CA LEU A 173 -23.96 18.40 -3.01
C LEU A 173 -24.59 19.08 -1.78
N LEU A 174 -23.76 19.65 -0.92
CA LEU A 174 -24.17 20.18 0.38
C LEU A 174 -24.79 21.58 0.30
N TYR A 175 -24.31 22.42 -0.61
CA TYR A 175 -24.72 23.81 -0.74
C TYR A 175 -25.77 24.02 -1.84
N GLU A 176 -26.61 25.03 -1.66
CA GLU A 176 -27.50 25.55 -2.71
C GLU A 176 -26.65 26.23 -3.80
N GLN A 177 -27.30 26.72 -4.89
CA GLN A 177 -26.62 27.36 -6.00
C GLN A 177 -25.84 28.64 -5.61
N ASP A 178 -26.20 29.27 -4.49
CA ASP A 178 -25.51 30.43 -3.93
C ASP A 178 -24.12 30.10 -3.36
N GLY A 179 -23.80 28.81 -3.19
CA GLY A 179 -22.55 28.30 -2.61
C GLY A 179 -22.40 28.48 -1.10
N TYR A 180 -23.38 29.01 -0.41
CA TYR A 180 -23.31 29.31 1.02
C TYR A 180 -24.44 28.67 1.83
N THR A 181 -25.63 28.58 1.28
CA THR A 181 -26.82 28.03 1.97
C THR A 181 -26.77 26.51 1.98
N ILE A 182 -26.79 25.89 3.16
CA ILE A 182 -26.75 24.43 3.30
C ILE A 182 -28.13 23.83 3.05
N LYS A 183 -28.20 22.83 2.16
CA LYS A 183 -29.43 22.04 1.93
C LYS A 183 -29.85 21.27 3.19
N GLN A 184 -30.93 21.65 3.82
CA GLN A 184 -31.34 21.11 5.12
C GLN A 184 -31.64 19.59 5.09
N HIS A 185 -32.16 19.06 4.00
CA HIS A 185 -32.40 17.62 3.87
C HIS A 185 -31.07 16.83 3.78
N ILE A 186 -30.05 17.37 3.08
CA ILE A 186 -28.71 16.79 3.01
C ILE A 186 -28.04 16.86 4.39
N LYS A 187 -28.13 17.98 5.08
CA LYS A 187 -27.63 18.14 6.44
C LYS A 187 -28.16 17.06 7.38
N ARG A 188 -29.46 16.79 7.38
CA ARG A 188 -30.07 15.75 8.22
C ARG A 188 -29.55 14.37 7.87
N SER A 189 -29.45 14.05 6.58
CA SER A 189 -28.94 12.77 6.09
C SER A 189 -27.49 12.55 6.55
N TYR A 190 -26.61 13.53 6.39
CA TYR A 190 -25.22 13.42 6.82
C TYR A 190 -25.09 13.30 8.35
N MET A 191 -25.83 14.11 9.11
CA MET A 191 -25.83 13.99 10.58
C MET A 191 -26.25 12.61 11.05
N GLN A 192 -27.24 11.99 10.41
CA GLN A 192 -27.66 10.64 10.76
C GLN A 192 -26.58 9.60 10.43
N LYS A 193 -25.98 9.68 9.25
CA LYS A 193 -24.86 8.80 8.85
C LYS A 193 -23.66 8.94 9.79
N ALA A 194 -23.28 10.16 10.16
CA ALA A 194 -22.19 10.41 11.10
C ALA A 194 -22.46 9.82 12.48
N LYS A 195 -23.68 10.02 13.03
CA LYS A 195 -24.04 9.43 14.32
C LYS A 195 -23.95 7.90 14.29
N THR A 196 -24.41 7.26 13.22
CA THR A 196 -24.33 5.82 13.06
C THR A 196 -22.86 5.36 12.97
N ALA A 197 -22.06 6.02 12.16
CA ALA A 197 -20.64 5.67 11.98
C ALA A 197 -19.81 5.84 13.26
N MET A 198 -20.09 6.88 14.06
CA MET A 198 -19.41 7.13 15.33
C MET A 198 -19.87 6.19 16.44
N ALA A 199 -21.11 5.71 16.40
CA ALA A 199 -21.66 4.79 17.40
C ALA A 199 -21.18 3.34 17.20
N VAL A 200 -20.99 2.94 15.94
CA VAL A 200 -20.50 1.60 15.55
C VAL A 200 -19.01 1.75 15.16
N LYS A 201 -18.13 1.63 16.13
CA LYS A 201 -16.67 1.76 15.91
C LYS A 201 -16.17 0.81 14.83
N SER A 202 -15.25 1.27 14.02
CA SER A 202 -14.40 0.61 13.02
C SER A 202 -14.82 0.74 11.55
N PHE A 203 -15.58 -0.20 10.99
CA PHE A 203 -15.86 -0.25 9.54
C PHE A 203 -16.75 0.89 9.04
N ASP A 204 -17.75 1.28 9.84
CA ASP A 204 -18.69 2.34 9.45
C ASP A 204 -18.02 3.71 9.48
N LEU A 205 -17.11 3.95 10.43
CA LEU A 205 -16.33 5.18 10.50
C LEU A 205 -15.35 5.30 9.33
N GLN A 206 -14.63 4.23 9.02
CA GLN A 206 -13.74 4.15 7.86
C GLN A 206 -14.51 4.43 6.56
N THR A 207 -15.64 3.75 6.36
CA THR A 207 -16.50 3.96 5.20
C THR A 207 -17.03 5.39 5.15
N PHE A 208 -17.43 5.96 6.28
CA PHE A 208 -17.92 7.32 6.37
C PHE A 208 -16.83 8.35 6.04
N ALA A 209 -15.66 8.25 6.66
CA ALA A 209 -14.52 9.14 6.40
C ALA A 209 -14.10 9.08 4.92
N THR A 210 -13.97 7.88 4.35
CA THR A 210 -13.55 7.70 2.96
C THR A 210 -14.64 8.14 1.98
N LYS A 211 -15.88 7.70 2.13
CA LYS A 211 -16.93 7.90 1.13
C LYS A 211 -17.76 9.17 1.32
N GLN A 212 -17.76 9.76 2.50
CA GLN A 212 -18.51 11.00 2.78
C GLN A 212 -17.59 12.20 3.00
N CYS A 213 -16.38 11.99 3.51
CA CYS A 213 -15.42 13.07 3.76
C CYS A 213 -14.24 13.09 2.79
N ASN A 214 -14.16 12.14 1.86
CA ASN A 214 -13.09 12.02 0.86
C ASN A 214 -11.68 11.96 1.48
N VAL A 215 -11.56 11.23 2.58
CA VAL A 215 -10.32 11.05 3.33
C VAL A 215 -9.79 9.64 3.10
N TRP A 216 -8.51 9.53 2.75
CA TRP A 216 -7.82 8.24 2.80
C TRP A 216 -7.77 7.79 4.25
N TYR A 217 -8.45 6.71 4.56
CA TYR A 217 -8.66 6.28 5.94
C TYR A 217 -8.35 4.79 6.09
N CYS A 218 -7.36 4.49 6.92
CA CYS A 218 -7.18 3.18 7.49
C CYS A 218 -7.65 3.23 8.95
N ALA A 219 -8.31 2.19 9.43
CA ALA A 219 -8.72 2.12 10.82
C ALA A 219 -7.46 1.99 11.70
N GLU A 220 -7.03 3.09 12.33
CA GLU A 220 -5.80 3.14 13.15
C GLU A 220 -5.79 2.13 14.29
N ASP A 221 -6.96 1.79 14.85
CA ASP A 221 -7.09 0.78 15.90
C ASP A 221 -6.65 -0.64 15.43
N ARG A 222 -6.39 -0.80 14.13
CA ARG A 222 -5.97 -2.07 13.53
C ARG A 222 -4.69 -1.98 12.71
N SER A 223 -4.21 -0.80 12.36
CA SER A 223 -2.93 -0.70 11.64
C SER A 223 -1.75 -0.86 12.59
N LEU A 224 -0.68 -1.45 12.09
CA LEU A 224 0.59 -1.53 12.83
C LEU A 224 1.11 -0.12 13.17
N CYS A 225 1.05 0.78 12.18
CA CYS A 225 1.34 2.21 12.31
C CYS A 225 0.58 3.01 11.23
N THR A 226 0.54 4.33 11.34
CA THR A 226 0.03 5.19 10.27
C THR A 226 1.04 5.28 9.13
N TYR A 227 0.58 5.71 7.95
CA TYR A 227 1.48 5.94 6.81
C TYR A 227 2.55 7.00 7.13
N GLU A 228 2.17 8.07 7.81
CA GLU A 228 3.09 9.14 8.23
C GLU A 228 4.16 8.60 9.20
N GLN A 229 3.76 7.75 10.14
CA GLN A 229 4.68 7.09 11.07
C GLN A 229 5.64 6.16 10.33
N LEU A 230 5.15 5.37 9.37
CA LEU A 230 5.99 4.52 8.53
C LEU A 230 7.00 5.37 7.73
N MET A 231 6.53 6.46 7.09
CA MET A 231 7.43 7.36 6.34
C MET A 231 8.47 8.05 7.22
N ALA A 232 8.16 8.33 8.49
CA ALA A 232 9.12 8.85 9.47
C ALA A 232 10.21 7.82 9.85
N CYS A 233 9.98 6.54 9.56
CA CYS A 233 10.96 5.48 9.73
C CYS A 233 12.01 5.40 8.61
N ARG A 234 11.79 6.06 7.47
CA ARG A 234 12.74 6.09 6.35
C ARG A 234 14.02 6.79 6.71
N VAL A 235 15.13 6.18 6.34
CA VAL A 235 16.48 6.73 6.47
C VAL A 235 17.18 6.76 5.10
N LYS A 236 18.33 7.46 5.03
CA LYS A 236 19.12 7.59 3.80
C LYS A 236 20.25 6.58 3.69
N TYR A 237 20.57 5.89 4.78
CA TYR A 237 21.62 4.88 4.82
C TYR A 237 21.05 3.49 4.59
N ASP A 238 21.78 2.70 3.84
CA ASP A 238 21.48 1.31 3.49
C ASP A 238 22.32 0.32 4.34
N MET A 239 22.12 -0.97 4.12
CA MET A 239 22.86 -2.02 4.80
C MET A 239 24.38 -1.88 4.63
N ASP A 240 24.85 -1.52 3.43
CA ASP A 240 26.28 -1.32 3.15
C ASP A 240 26.88 -0.22 4.02
N THR A 241 26.15 0.89 4.18
CA THR A 241 26.53 2.01 5.04
C THR A 241 26.55 1.59 6.53
N VAL A 242 25.54 0.84 6.96
CA VAL A 242 25.43 0.34 8.35
C VAL A 242 26.62 -0.57 8.69
N VAL A 243 26.95 -1.50 7.81
CA VAL A 243 28.11 -2.41 8.01
C VAL A 243 29.42 -1.65 8.03
N LYS A 244 29.62 -0.65 7.14
CA LYS A 244 30.82 0.21 7.12
C LYS A 244 30.98 1.07 8.39
N ALA A 245 29.87 1.42 9.03
CA ALA A 245 29.88 2.13 10.31
C ALA A 245 30.27 1.24 11.51
N GLY A 246 30.47 -0.07 11.30
CA GLY A 246 30.99 -1.01 12.30
C GLY A 246 29.92 -1.93 12.93
N TYR A 247 28.71 -1.94 12.42
CA TYR A 247 27.67 -2.84 12.92
C TYR A 247 27.84 -4.24 12.33
N LYS A 248 28.34 -5.18 13.14
CA LYS A 248 28.75 -6.51 12.70
C LYS A 248 27.86 -7.64 13.18
N PHE A 249 27.07 -7.48 14.24
CA PHE A 249 26.25 -8.52 14.84
C PHE A 249 24.78 -8.30 14.46
N TRP A 250 24.21 -9.25 13.71
CA TRP A 250 22.90 -9.11 13.11
C TRP A 250 21.95 -10.23 13.56
N TYR A 251 20.68 -9.91 13.57
CA TYR A 251 19.58 -10.84 13.76
C TYR A 251 18.89 -11.05 12.43
N LEU A 252 18.42 -12.24 12.17
CA LEU A 252 17.63 -12.58 10.99
C LEU A 252 16.28 -13.14 11.39
N GLY A 253 15.24 -12.68 10.69
CA GLY A 253 13.93 -13.32 10.69
C GLY A 253 13.60 -13.86 9.33
N MET A 254 12.93 -15.00 9.29
CA MET A 254 12.63 -15.72 8.05
C MET A 254 11.18 -16.18 8.04
N ASP A 255 10.42 -15.73 7.05
CA ASP A 255 9.13 -16.30 6.67
C ASP A 255 9.25 -16.94 5.29
N LEU A 256 9.19 -18.27 5.22
CA LEU A 256 9.47 -19.06 4.03
C LEU A 256 8.18 -19.64 3.44
N ALA A 257 7.92 -19.33 2.18
CA ALA A 257 6.86 -19.93 1.38
C ALA A 257 7.43 -20.89 0.33
N GLN A 258 6.62 -21.81 -0.19
CA GLN A 258 7.07 -22.74 -1.23
C GLN A 258 6.59 -22.38 -2.64
N VAL A 259 5.35 -21.89 -2.81
CA VAL A 259 4.72 -21.82 -4.15
C VAL A 259 3.98 -20.52 -4.43
N LEU A 260 3.17 -20.02 -3.52
CA LEU A 260 2.16 -18.98 -3.81
C LEU A 260 2.40 -17.62 -3.13
N ASP A 261 3.11 -17.61 -2.03
CA ASP A 261 3.48 -16.38 -1.30
C ASP A 261 4.95 -16.04 -1.55
N LEU A 262 5.38 -14.87 -1.11
CA LEU A 262 6.80 -14.52 -1.09
C LEU A 262 7.48 -15.33 0.02
N ALA A 263 8.71 -15.76 -0.20
CA ALA A 263 9.59 -16.08 0.91
C ALA A 263 10.40 -14.84 1.25
N SER A 264 10.51 -14.48 2.50
CA SER A 264 11.18 -13.25 2.90
C SER A 264 12.19 -13.50 4.01
N VAL A 265 13.31 -12.80 3.94
CA VAL A 265 14.33 -12.76 5.00
C VAL A 265 14.56 -11.30 5.35
N ASN A 266 14.58 -11.02 6.63
CA ASN A 266 14.81 -9.68 7.18
C ASN A 266 16.08 -9.69 8.02
N TRP A 267 17.02 -8.80 7.72
CA TRP A 267 18.24 -8.52 8.49
C TRP A 267 17.98 -7.37 9.43
N GLN A 268 18.36 -7.50 10.69
CA GLN A 268 18.11 -6.52 11.72
C GLN A 268 19.34 -6.26 12.59
N VAL A 269 19.52 -4.99 12.92
CA VAL A 269 20.52 -4.55 13.91
C VAL A 269 20.08 -3.25 14.55
N TYR A 270 20.32 -3.06 15.85
CA TYR A 270 20.16 -1.74 16.45
C TYR A 270 21.30 -0.82 16.06
N VAL A 271 20.94 0.32 15.48
CA VAL A 271 21.86 1.38 15.08
C VAL A 271 21.69 2.62 15.96
N TYR A 272 22.67 3.50 15.91
CA TYR A 272 22.65 4.76 16.64
C TYR A 272 22.74 5.92 15.66
N GLU A 273 21.91 6.95 15.88
CA GLU A 273 21.86 8.19 15.09
C GLU A 273 22.19 9.39 15.96
N ASP A 274 22.89 10.36 15.39
CA ASP A 274 23.08 11.67 16.00
C ASP A 274 21.78 12.51 15.96
N ALA A 275 21.82 13.72 16.54
CA ALA A 275 20.68 14.63 16.55
C ALA A 275 20.24 15.11 15.15
N GLN A 276 21.05 14.91 14.13
CA GLN A 276 20.79 15.23 12.73
C GLN A 276 20.28 14.03 11.93
N GLY A 277 20.17 12.84 12.56
CA GLY A 277 19.75 11.60 11.93
C GLY A 277 20.84 10.93 11.09
N ASN A 278 22.12 11.25 11.33
CA ASN A 278 23.22 10.55 10.69
C ASN A 278 23.62 9.33 11.52
N LEU A 279 23.96 8.25 10.81
CA LEU A 279 24.46 7.04 11.43
C LEU A 279 25.80 7.30 12.13
N VAL A 280 25.93 6.88 13.39
CA VAL A 280 27.15 6.94 14.17
C VAL A 280 27.63 5.55 14.57
N ALA A 281 28.83 5.43 15.11
CA ALA A 281 29.41 4.16 15.51
C ALA A 281 28.62 3.48 16.66
N PRO A 282 28.67 2.14 16.78
CA PRO A 282 28.03 1.43 17.88
C PRO A 282 28.48 1.96 19.25
N GLY A 283 27.50 2.19 20.15
CA GLY A 283 27.74 2.62 21.51
C GLY A 283 28.05 4.12 21.69
N ALA A 284 27.79 4.96 20.67
CA ALA A 284 27.94 6.41 20.79
C ALA A 284 27.03 6.97 21.88
N GLU A 285 27.60 7.77 22.82
CA GLU A 285 26.83 8.44 23.87
C GLU A 285 25.87 9.48 23.27
N TYR A 286 24.70 9.65 23.90
CA TYR A 286 23.66 10.62 23.50
C TYR A 286 23.05 10.40 22.09
N ALA A 287 23.28 9.24 21.47
CA ALA A 287 22.69 8.91 20.19
C ALA A 287 21.32 8.24 20.35
N ARG A 288 20.43 8.50 19.40
CA ARG A 288 19.12 7.83 19.32
C ARG A 288 19.33 6.39 18.83
N LYS A 289 18.82 5.42 19.58
CA LYS A 289 18.84 4.00 19.19
C LYS A 289 17.64 3.70 18.29
N ARG A 290 17.87 3.05 17.13
CA ARG A 290 16.82 2.61 16.20
C ARG A 290 17.08 1.20 15.72
N LEU A 291 16.02 0.45 15.45
CA LEU A 291 16.07 -0.86 14.83
C LEU A 291 16.17 -0.69 13.30
N PHE A 292 17.36 -0.87 12.75
CA PHE A 292 17.52 -0.92 11.30
C PHE A 292 17.07 -2.29 10.77
N VAL A 293 16.25 -2.25 9.72
CA VAL A 293 15.76 -3.44 9.02
C VAL A 293 16.07 -3.36 7.54
N HIS A 294 16.42 -4.51 6.96
CA HIS A 294 16.66 -4.69 5.53
C HIS A 294 16.02 -6.01 5.09
N THR A 295 15.16 -5.97 4.08
CA THR A 295 14.35 -7.13 3.69
C THR A 295 14.61 -7.52 2.25
N ILE A 296 14.82 -8.80 2.01
CA ILE A 296 14.88 -9.40 0.67
C ILE A 296 13.81 -10.47 0.57
N SER A 297 13.08 -10.46 -0.54
CA SER A 297 12.05 -11.44 -0.83
C SER A 297 12.41 -12.29 -2.04
N TRP A 298 11.85 -13.50 -2.12
CA TRP A 298 12.00 -14.44 -3.23
C TRP A 298 10.65 -14.85 -3.76
N MET A 299 10.58 -15.06 -5.08
CA MET A 299 9.42 -15.69 -5.72
C MET A 299 9.86 -16.62 -6.85
N PRO A 300 9.02 -17.61 -7.21
CA PRO A 300 9.28 -18.43 -8.38
C PRO A 300 9.27 -17.60 -9.66
N LYS A 301 10.25 -17.77 -10.54
CA LYS A 301 10.37 -17.00 -11.79
C LYS A 301 9.10 -17.05 -12.65
N ASN A 302 8.48 -18.21 -12.78
CA ASN A 302 7.28 -18.41 -13.61
C ASN A 302 6.02 -17.80 -13.00
N LYS A 303 6.06 -17.34 -11.75
CA LYS A 303 4.92 -16.71 -11.06
C LYS A 303 4.95 -15.18 -11.13
N LEU A 304 6.07 -14.57 -11.56
CA LEU A 304 6.24 -13.12 -11.57
C LEU A 304 5.08 -12.37 -12.26
N ASP A 305 4.72 -12.76 -13.49
CA ASP A 305 3.64 -12.12 -14.24
C ASP A 305 2.29 -12.26 -13.55
N SER A 306 2.02 -13.43 -12.97
CA SER A 306 0.78 -13.68 -12.25
C SER A 306 0.70 -12.90 -10.94
N HIS A 307 1.83 -12.70 -10.25
CA HIS A 307 1.90 -11.87 -9.05
C HIS A 307 1.74 -10.39 -9.39
N VAL A 308 2.42 -9.89 -10.42
CA VAL A 308 2.22 -8.51 -10.88
C VAL A 308 0.75 -8.24 -11.19
N ALA A 309 0.08 -9.15 -11.88
CA ALA A 309 -1.34 -9.01 -12.22
C ALA A 309 -2.28 -9.18 -11.02
N GLY A 310 -1.99 -10.11 -10.10
CA GLY A 310 -2.82 -10.42 -8.95
C GLY A 310 -2.68 -9.43 -7.80
N ASP A 311 -1.44 -9.06 -7.49
CA ASP A 311 -1.09 -8.20 -6.37
C ASP A 311 -1.17 -6.71 -6.75
N LYS A 312 -1.35 -6.40 -8.04
CA LYS A 312 -1.36 -5.04 -8.63
C LYS A 312 -0.14 -4.21 -8.21
N PHE A 313 1.02 -4.84 -8.25
CA PHE A 313 2.28 -4.27 -7.85
C PHE A 313 3.36 -4.65 -8.87
N CYS A 314 4.16 -3.65 -9.31
CA CYS A 314 5.19 -3.86 -10.33
C CYS A 314 6.45 -4.47 -9.74
N TYR A 315 6.46 -5.75 -9.49
CA TYR A 315 7.62 -6.46 -8.96
C TYR A 315 8.86 -6.41 -9.87
N TYR A 316 8.69 -6.08 -11.17
CA TYR A 316 9.81 -5.95 -12.11
C TYR A 316 10.80 -4.87 -11.70
N ASP A 317 10.34 -3.79 -11.07
CA ASP A 317 11.17 -2.66 -10.69
C ASP A 317 12.13 -2.98 -9.53
N TYR A 318 11.90 -4.11 -8.84
CA TYR A 318 12.65 -4.52 -7.64
C TYR A 318 13.53 -5.75 -7.86
N LEU A 319 13.62 -6.25 -9.10
CA LEU A 319 14.43 -7.43 -9.43
C LEU A 319 15.91 -7.17 -9.20
N GLY A 320 16.55 -8.08 -8.45
CA GLY A 320 17.96 -7.99 -8.10
C GLY A 320 18.28 -7.01 -6.96
N THR A 321 17.27 -6.31 -6.44
CA THR A 321 17.36 -5.45 -5.24
C THR A 321 16.56 -6.05 -4.10
N GLU A 322 15.30 -5.71 -3.96
CA GLU A 322 14.40 -6.22 -2.91
C GLU A 322 13.82 -7.61 -3.25
N LEU A 323 13.83 -7.98 -4.53
CA LEU A 323 13.24 -9.23 -5.02
C LEU A 323 14.24 -10.07 -5.80
N GLN A 324 14.34 -11.35 -5.42
CA GLN A 324 15.11 -12.37 -6.11
C GLN A 324 14.18 -13.38 -6.77
N LEU A 325 14.54 -13.86 -7.96
CA LEU A 325 13.79 -14.91 -8.64
C LEU A 325 14.41 -16.28 -8.40
N CYS A 326 13.57 -17.26 -8.07
CA CYS A 326 13.98 -18.66 -8.01
C CYS A 326 13.74 -19.34 -9.35
N GLU A 327 14.81 -19.90 -9.92
CA GLU A 327 14.81 -20.61 -11.21
C GLU A 327 14.88 -22.14 -11.06
N ALA A 328 15.10 -22.64 -9.84
CA ALA A 328 15.22 -24.07 -9.57
C ALA A 328 13.93 -24.83 -9.91
N ALA A 329 14.08 -26.12 -10.21
CA ALA A 329 12.97 -27.03 -10.54
C ALA A 329 11.99 -26.48 -11.62
N GLY A 330 12.53 -25.77 -12.60
CA GLY A 330 11.72 -25.18 -13.69
C GLY A 330 11.12 -23.81 -13.39
N GLY A 331 11.42 -23.21 -12.24
CA GLY A 331 10.94 -21.86 -11.87
C GLY A 331 9.51 -21.81 -11.33
N ASP A 332 8.94 -22.93 -10.89
CA ASP A 332 7.58 -23.01 -10.35
C ASP A 332 7.53 -22.97 -8.81
N ASN A 333 8.67 -23.22 -8.15
CA ASN A 333 8.79 -23.24 -6.69
C ASN A 333 9.94 -22.35 -6.22
N ILE A 334 9.88 -21.97 -4.94
CA ILE A 334 10.98 -21.30 -4.25
C ILE A 334 12.01 -22.36 -3.85
N ASP A 335 13.28 -22.11 -4.18
CA ASP A 335 14.40 -22.94 -3.74
C ASP A 335 15.00 -22.42 -2.45
N ILE A 336 14.69 -23.11 -1.36
CA ILE A 336 15.16 -22.76 -0.01
C ILE A 336 16.71 -22.79 0.07
N ASN A 337 17.38 -23.65 -0.72
CA ASN A 337 18.85 -23.66 -0.76
C ASN A 337 19.42 -22.40 -1.44
N GLN A 338 18.71 -21.80 -2.40
CA GLN A 338 19.09 -20.51 -2.98
C GLN A 338 19.02 -19.41 -1.92
N ILE A 339 17.98 -19.41 -1.07
CA ILE A 339 17.84 -18.46 0.04
C ILE A 339 18.99 -18.65 1.04
N TYR A 340 19.26 -19.89 1.46
CA TYR A 340 20.40 -20.19 2.34
C TYR A 340 21.74 -19.69 1.75
N GLN A 341 21.98 -19.97 0.48
CA GLN A 341 23.23 -19.52 -0.17
C GLN A 341 23.33 -17.99 -0.17
N TYR A 342 22.24 -17.29 -0.46
CA TYR A 342 22.19 -15.83 -0.41
C TYR A 342 22.51 -15.28 0.99
N ILE A 343 21.93 -15.86 2.05
CA ILE A 343 22.22 -15.50 3.44
C ILE A 343 23.71 -15.68 3.75
N LYS A 344 24.29 -16.79 3.31
CA LYS A 344 25.71 -17.08 3.48
C LYS A 344 26.60 -16.09 2.70
N ASP A 345 26.24 -15.79 1.44
CA ASP A 345 26.98 -14.84 0.60
C ASP A 345 26.95 -13.42 1.19
N ILE A 346 25.83 -12.97 1.76
CA ILE A 346 25.72 -11.70 2.47
C ILE A 346 26.62 -11.68 3.70
N ARG A 347 26.64 -12.76 4.49
CA ARG A 347 27.52 -12.89 5.66
C ARG A 347 29.00 -12.75 5.27
N GLU A 348 29.41 -13.45 4.21
CA GLU A 348 30.80 -13.42 3.72
C GLU A 348 31.15 -12.07 3.08
N LYS A 349 30.28 -11.52 2.23
CA LYS A 349 30.48 -10.24 1.54
C LYS A 349 30.70 -9.09 2.50
N TYR A 350 29.93 -9.03 3.58
CA TYR A 350 29.95 -7.93 4.53
C TYR A 350 30.79 -8.22 5.79
N ASP A 351 31.34 -9.42 5.90
CA ASP A 351 32.06 -9.87 7.10
C ASP A 351 31.23 -9.59 8.37
N ILE A 352 29.98 -10.07 8.38
CA ILE A 352 29.04 -9.94 9.49
C ILE A 352 28.78 -11.29 10.15
N TYR A 353 28.25 -11.23 11.37
CA TYR A 353 27.94 -12.39 12.20
C TYR A 353 26.44 -12.41 12.50
N TYR A 354 25.84 -13.59 12.46
CA TYR A 354 24.44 -13.78 12.84
C TYR A 354 24.36 -14.25 14.29
N THR A 355 23.90 -13.38 15.17
CA THR A 355 23.68 -13.70 16.60
C THR A 355 22.55 -14.70 16.74
N THR A 356 21.42 -14.42 16.10
CA THR A 356 20.27 -15.32 16.10
C THR A 356 19.59 -15.30 14.73
N ILE A 357 19.20 -16.48 14.26
CA ILE A 357 18.31 -16.67 13.12
C ILE A 357 17.00 -17.25 13.66
N THR A 358 15.90 -16.56 13.40
CA THR A 358 14.54 -16.98 13.81
C THR A 358 13.72 -17.28 12.57
N ALA A 359 13.06 -18.42 12.52
CA ALA A 359 12.25 -18.83 11.39
C ALA A 359 10.89 -19.42 11.82
N ASP A 360 9.88 -19.25 10.95
CA ASP A 360 8.66 -20.04 11.05
C ASP A 360 9.02 -21.54 10.90
N PRO A 361 8.51 -22.44 11.76
CA PRO A 361 8.71 -23.87 11.64
C PRO A 361 8.29 -24.48 10.29
N TYR A 362 7.35 -23.82 9.60
CA TYR A 362 6.90 -24.24 8.29
C TYR A 362 7.96 -23.90 7.23
N ASN A 363 8.21 -24.82 6.32
CA ASN A 363 9.06 -24.65 5.14
C ASN A 363 10.58 -24.48 5.37
N VAL A 364 11.05 -24.46 6.62
CA VAL A 364 12.50 -24.37 6.92
C VAL A 364 13.18 -25.73 6.92
N ALA A 365 12.41 -26.81 6.96
CA ALA A 365 12.90 -28.17 6.97
C ALA A 365 13.89 -28.44 5.80
N GLY A 366 15.06 -28.99 6.11
CA GLY A 366 16.13 -29.29 5.16
C GLY A 366 17.24 -28.26 5.07
N ILE A 367 17.10 -27.07 5.67
CA ILE A 367 18.18 -26.09 5.83
C ILE A 367 18.45 -25.72 7.30
N GLU A 368 17.72 -26.27 8.26
CA GLU A 368 17.84 -25.97 9.69
C GLU A 368 19.27 -26.16 10.20
N GLU A 369 19.86 -27.35 9.96
CA GLU A 369 21.24 -27.63 10.36
C GLU A 369 22.23 -26.66 9.72
N LYS A 370 22.05 -26.33 8.43
CA LYS A 370 22.92 -25.40 7.71
C LYS A 370 22.80 -23.97 8.24
N LEU A 371 21.60 -23.54 8.67
CA LEU A 371 21.40 -22.23 9.29
C LEU A 371 22.02 -22.18 10.68
N ALA A 372 21.88 -23.25 11.45
CA ALA A 372 22.50 -23.37 12.76
C ALA A 372 24.04 -23.32 12.71
N ASP A 373 24.67 -23.78 11.62
CA ASP A 373 26.12 -23.72 11.42
C ASP A 373 26.64 -22.29 11.16
N ILE A 374 25.79 -21.34 10.79
CA ILE A 374 26.19 -19.97 10.43
C ILE A 374 25.73 -18.91 11.42
N CYS A 375 25.08 -19.28 12.52
CA CYS A 375 24.64 -18.37 13.57
C CYS A 375 24.99 -18.93 14.97
N ASP A 376 24.93 -18.07 15.99
CA ASP A 376 25.15 -18.52 17.37
C ASP A 376 23.89 -19.23 17.91
N ASN A 377 22.70 -18.77 17.53
CA ASN A 377 21.43 -19.36 17.93
C ASN A 377 20.49 -19.52 16.73
N PHE A 378 19.85 -20.67 16.59
CA PHE A 378 18.78 -20.91 15.64
C PHE A 378 17.48 -21.23 16.38
N ILE A 379 16.40 -20.47 16.12
CA ILE A 379 15.14 -20.55 16.84
C ILE A 379 13.99 -20.80 15.87
N LEU A 380 13.20 -21.82 16.12
CA LEU A 380 11.90 -22.04 15.47
C LEU A 380 10.82 -21.31 16.28
N GLN A 381 10.28 -20.23 15.71
CA GLN A 381 9.32 -19.36 16.39
C GLN A 381 7.91 -19.93 16.34
N ASN A 382 7.26 -20.04 17.49
CA ASN A 382 5.86 -20.43 17.56
C ASN A 382 4.97 -19.28 17.03
N GLN A 383 4.23 -19.55 15.94
CA GLN A 383 3.38 -18.58 15.25
C GLN A 383 1.98 -18.41 15.85
N SER A 384 1.70 -18.97 17.04
CA SER A 384 0.40 -18.80 17.66
C SER A 384 0.17 -17.34 18.13
N PRO A 385 -1.06 -16.81 18.03
CA PRO A 385 -1.36 -15.45 18.50
C PRO A 385 -0.94 -15.20 19.96
N LYS A 386 -1.02 -16.22 20.82
CA LYS A 386 -0.58 -16.13 22.22
C LYS A 386 0.93 -15.88 22.31
N ALA A 387 1.73 -16.52 21.49
CA ALA A 387 3.18 -16.37 21.49
C ALA A 387 3.65 -15.04 20.86
N LEU A 388 2.91 -14.54 19.87
CA LEU A 388 3.31 -13.36 19.08
C LEU A 388 2.76 -12.05 19.61
N SER A 389 1.62 -12.05 20.33
CA SER A 389 0.84 -10.84 20.64
C SER A 389 1.66 -9.72 21.27
N GLN A 390 2.48 -10.00 22.26
CA GLN A 390 3.30 -9.00 22.94
C GLN A 390 4.35 -8.37 22.01
N TYR A 391 4.92 -9.15 21.10
CA TYR A 391 5.92 -8.68 20.14
C TYR A 391 5.29 -7.87 19.01
N ILE A 392 4.07 -8.23 18.60
CA ILE A 392 3.29 -7.45 17.63
C ILE A 392 2.99 -6.06 18.21
N GLU A 393 2.57 -5.98 19.48
CA GLU A 393 2.32 -4.71 20.16
C GLU A 393 3.61 -3.89 20.31
N ALA A 394 4.72 -4.54 20.70
CA ALA A 394 6.02 -3.89 20.84
C ALA A 394 6.53 -3.36 19.47
N LEU A 395 6.50 -4.19 18.42
CA LEU A 395 6.91 -3.76 17.08
C LEU A 395 6.04 -2.62 16.55
N SER A 396 4.73 -2.68 16.78
CA SER A 396 3.81 -1.58 16.47
C SER A 396 4.21 -0.29 17.18
N GLN A 397 4.62 -0.38 18.44
CA GLN A 397 5.05 0.79 19.19
C GLN A 397 6.39 1.34 18.66
N GLU A 398 7.34 0.48 18.30
CA GLU A 398 8.60 0.90 17.66
C GLU A 398 8.38 1.68 16.36
N PHE A 399 7.42 1.26 15.53
CA PHE A 399 7.02 2.01 14.33
C PHE A 399 6.40 3.36 14.70
N LYS A 400 5.49 3.39 15.67
CA LYS A 400 4.78 4.62 16.11
C LYS A 400 5.73 5.66 16.67
N ASP A 401 6.75 5.22 17.39
CA ASP A 401 7.77 6.07 18.01
C ASP A 401 8.88 6.45 17.01
N GLY A 402 8.82 5.92 15.78
CA GLY A 402 9.83 6.14 14.75
C GLY A 402 11.17 5.47 15.08
N ASN A 403 11.17 4.43 15.92
CA ASN A 403 12.37 3.70 16.32
C ASN A 403 12.75 2.57 15.34
N VAL A 404 11.93 2.27 14.36
CA VAL A 404 12.32 1.46 13.21
C VAL A 404 13.03 2.35 12.19
N ALA A 405 14.05 1.83 11.51
CA ALA A 405 14.78 2.51 10.45
C ALA A 405 14.93 1.57 9.24
N TYR A 406 14.62 2.05 8.03
CA TYR A 406 14.83 1.31 6.79
C TYR A 406 15.19 2.27 5.65
N CYS A 407 15.94 1.80 4.66
CA CYS A 407 16.41 2.64 3.57
C CYS A 407 15.26 3.03 2.63
N GLY A 408 14.88 4.31 2.61
CA GLY A 408 13.81 4.80 1.75
C GLY A 408 14.13 4.62 0.26
N GLY A 409 13.20 4.01 -0.50
CA GLY A 409 13.35 3.71 -1.93
C GLY A 409 14.15 2.44 -2.22
N GLN A 410 14.49 1.64 -1.20
CA GLN A 410 15.08 0.32 -1.31
C GLN A 410 14.33 -0.74 -0.49
N GLU A 411 13.14 -0.41 0.00
CA GLU A 411 12.30 -1.26 0.86
C GLU A 411 10.81 -1.09 0.51
N ASP A 412 10.48 -0.85 -0.76
CA ASP A 412 9.10 -0.58 -1.19
C ASP A 412 8.20 -1.83 -1.05
N ILE A 413 8.75 -3.05 -1.22
CA ILE A 413 8.03 -4.30 -0.98
C ILE A 413 7.71 -4.45 0.51
N PHE A 414 8.66 -4.11 1.39
CA PHE A 414 8.45 -4.07 2.83
C PHE A 414 7.41 -3.03 3.24
N GLU A 415 7.48 -1.80 2.69
CA GLU A 415 6.48 -0.76 2.96
C GLU A 415 5.07 -1.20 2.57
N LYS A 416 4.96 -1.89 1.43
CA LYS A 416 3.68 -2.46 0.99
C LYS A 416 3.17 -3.53 1.94
N ALA A 417 4.05 -4.38 2.48
CA ALA A 417 3.69 -5.38 3.47
C ALA A 417 3.17 -4.74 4.77
N VAL A 418 3.85 -3.72 5.28
CA VAL A 418 3.44 -2.99 6.49
C VAL A 418 2.10 -2.29 6.27
N THR A 419 1.93 -1.56 5.17
CA THR A 419 0.68 -0.84 4.87
C THR A 419 -0.49 -1.74 4.49
N GLY A 420 -0.19 -2.95 4.01
CA GLY A 420 -1.15 -3.99 3.66
C GLY A 420 -1.56 -4.88 4.83
N SER A 421 -1.06 -4.64 6.02
CA SER A 421 -1.31 -5.44 7.22
C SER A 421 -2.25 -4.76 8.22
N VAL A 422 -2.93 -5.57 9.02
CA VAL A 422 -3.75 -5.13 10.16
C VAL A 422 -3.50 -6.00 11.37
N MET A 423 -3.54 -5.40 12.55
CA MET A 423 -3.54 -6.11 13.82
C MET A 423 -4.97 -6.55 14.15
N VAL A 424 -5.20 -7.83 14.29
CA VAL A 424 -6.51 -8.39 14.62
C VAL A 424 -6.46 -9.00 16.01
N ARG A 425 -7.37 -8.55 16.89
CA ARG A 425 -7.49 -9.12 18.24
C ARG A 425 -8.48 -10.26 18.23
N ASN A 426 -8.05 -11.46 18.62
CA ASN A 426 -8.93 -12.60 18.70
C ASN A 426 -9.84 -12.56 19.96
N THR A 427 -10.76 -13.52 20.09
CA THR A 427 -11.71 -13.59 21.22
C THR A 427 -11.06 -13.81 22.58
N THR A 428 -9.81 -14.30 22.62
CA THR A 428 -9.02 -14.49 23.84
C THR A 428 -8.16 -13.27 24.18
N GLY A 429 -8.20 -12.23 23.35
CA GLY A 429 -7.53 -10.96 23.60
C GLY A 429 -6.14 -10.83 23.00
N TYR A 430 -5.61 -11.84 22.32
CA TYR A 430 -4.30 -11.84 21.68
C TYR A 430 -4.36 -11.24 20.28
N TYR A 431 -3.30 -10.53 19.87
CA TYR A 431 -3.15 -9.98 18.52
C TYR A 431 -2.51 -10.97 17.55
N SER A 432 -2.94 -10.92 16.31
CA SER A 432 -2.28 -11.47 15.13
C SER A 432 -2.11 -10.37 14.08
N ILE A 433 -1.16 -10.54 13.17
CA ILE A 433 -1.07 -9.72 11.95
C ILE A 433 -1.83 -10.46 10.86
N GLU A 434 -2.71 -9.75 10.17
CA GLU A 434 -3.50 -10.30 9.06
C GLU A 434 -3.43 -9.38 7.86
N LYS A 435 -3.67 -9.94 6.67
CA LYS A 435 -3.76 -9.17 5.42
C LYS A 435 -5.02 -8.30 5.42
N ILE A 436 -4.91 -7.04 5.01
CA ILE A 436 -6.09 -6.19 4.84
C ILE A 436 -6.96 -6.79 3.73
N SER A 437 -8.11 -7.34 4.11
CA SER A 437 -9.09 -7.85 3.16
C SER A 437 -10.00 -6.72 2.70
N LEU A 438 -9.60 -5.99 1.67
CA LEU A 438 -10.41 -4.93 1.07
C LEU A 438 -11.35 -5.44 -0.02
N ARG A 439 -11.02 -6.57 -0.66
CA ARG A 439 -11.82 -7.24 -1.69
C ARG A 439 -11.45 -8.73 -1.75
N ALA A 440 -12.38 -9.55 -2.23
CA ALA A 440 -12.18 -11.00 -2.38
C ALA A 440 -11.02 -11.42 -3.31
N ASN A 441 -10.39 -10.50 -4.04
CA ASN A 441 -9.35 -10.74 -5.03
C ASN A 441 -8.08 -9.91 -4.80
N ASP A 442 -7.92 -9.21 -3.67
CA ASP A 442 -6.69 -8.47 -3.40
C ASP A 442 -5.69 -9.42 -2.72
N ASN A 443 -4.64 -9.80 -3.46
CA ASN A 443 -3.54 -10.61 -2.94
C ASN A 443 -2.48 -9.70 -2.32
N ILE A 444 -2.66 -9.36 -1.06
CA ILE A 444 -1.67 -8.60 -0.30
C ILE A 444 -0.65 -9.58 0.27
N ARG A 445 0.65 -9.24 0.14
CA ARG A 445 1.77 -10.03 0.66
C ARG A 445 2.30 -9.33 1.90
N ILE A 446 2.25 -10.02 3.06
CA ILE A 446 2.78 -9.50 4.33
C ILE A 446 4.02 -10.27 4.79
N ASP A 447 4.47 -11.21 4.03
CA ASP A 447 5.63 -12.08 4.30
C ASP A 447 6.91 -11.27 4.70
N PRO A 448 7.22 -10.10 4.09
CA PRO A 448 8.32 -9.23 4.55
C PRO A 448 8.14 -8.72 5.99
N LEU A 449 6.90 -8.44 6.40
CA LEU A 449 6.58 -8.02 7.76
C LEU A 449 6.63 -9.19 8.75
N ASP A 450 6.14 -10.37 8.35
CA ASP A 450 6.19 -11.57 9.18
C ASP A 450 7.66 -11.98 9.44
N ALA A 451 8.52 -11.95 8.41
CA ALA A 451 9.96 -12.12 8.57
C ALA A 451 10.57 -11.05 9.51
N THR A 452 10.08 -9.80 9.42
CA THR A 452 10.55 -8.73 10.32
C THR A 452 10.16 -9.01 11.77
N LEU A 453 8.93 -9.47 12.00
CA LEU A 453 8.47 -9.85 13.34
C LEU A 453 9.30 -10.99 13.93
N ASP A 454 9.58 -12.03 13.15
CA ASP A 454 10.38 -13.17 13.61
C ASP A 454 11.78 -12.74 14.05
N GLY A 455 12.47 -11.91 13.25
CA GLY A 455 13.76 -11.35 13.64
C GLY A 455 13.69 -10.41 14.84
N PHE A 456 12.60 -9.62 14.93
CA PHE A 456 12.39 -8.68 16.03
C PHE A 456 12.27 -9.38 17.38
N ILE A 457 11.63 -10.54 17.46
CA ILE A 457 11.42 -11.28 18.71
C ILE A 457 12.75 -11.55 19.41
N ALA A 458 13.69 -12.17 18.72
CA ALA A 458 15.00 -12.50 19.28
C ALA A 458 15.79 -11.23 19.65
N ASN A 459 15.80 -10.25 18.75
CA ASN A 459 16.48 -9.00 18.94
C ASN A 459 15.89 -8.19 20.12
N TYR A 460 14.57 -8.19 20.28
CA TYR A 460 13.88 -7.54 21.38
C TYR A 460 14.20 -8.19 22.74
N ILE A 461 14.20 -9.52 22.81
CA ILE A 461 14.51 -10.27 24.03
C ILE A 461 15.94 -10.00 24.48
N ASP A 462 16.91 -10.07 23.58
CA ASP A 462 18.33 -9.87 23.92
C ASP A 462 18.60 -8.43 24.36
N ASN A 463 18.00 -7.44 23.70
CA ASN A 463 18.13 -6.04 24.10
C ASN A 463 17.39 -5.69 25.40
N ALA A 464 16.31 -6.39 25.73
CA ALA A 464 15.65 -6.22 27.02
C ALA A 464 16.54 -6.75 28.18
N ARG A 465 17.31 -7.81 27.94
CA ARG A 465 18.28 -8.36 28.92
C ARG A 465 19.43 -7.39 29.19
N ASP A 466 19.89 -6.63 28.19
CA ASP A 466 20.96 -5.64 28.35
C ASP A 466 20.52 -4.43 29.21
N VAL A 467 19.24 -4.08 29.18
CA VAL A 467 18.66 -3.00 30.02
C VAL A 467 18.50 -3.42 31.49
N VAL A 468 18.38 -4.71 31.77
CA VAL A 468 18.07 -5.28 33.08
C VAL A 468 19.30 -5.93 33.72
N ASN A 469 20.51 -5.49 33.46
CA ASN A 469 21.72 -5.88 34.19
C ASN A 469 21.75 -5.26 35.61
N GLY A 470 20.67 -5.48 36.37
CA GLY A 470 20.55 -5.31 37.80
C GLY A 470 19.79 -6.51 38.40
N ASP A 471 19.99 -6.82 39.63
CA ASP A 471 19.46 -8.00 40.38
C ASP A 471 17.93 -8.29 40.29
N ASP A 472 17.17 -7.36 39.62
CA ASP A 472 15.72 -7.49 39.41
C ASP A 472 15.32 -8.31 38.16
N ALA A 473 16.25 -8.62 37.25
CA ALA A 473 15.95 -9.31 35.97
C ALA A 473 15.67 -10.78 36.13
N LEU A 474 16.34 -11.44 37.04
CA LEU A 474 16.14 -12.88 37.32
C LEU A 474 14.75 -13.14 37.90
N SER A 475 14.25 -12.25 38.80
CA SER A 475 12.93 -12.38 39.39
C SER A 475 11.80 -12.14 38.37
N ALA A 476 11.94 -11.18 37.46
CA ALA A 476 10.94 -10.94 36.41
C ALA A 476 10.87 -12.08 35.36
N TRP A 477 12.00 -12.77 35.15
CA TRP A 477 12.06 -13.94 34.26
C TRP A 477 11.44 -15.19 34.89
N GLU A 478 11.69 -15.42 36.18
CA GLU A 478 11.08 -16.53 36.96
C GLU A 478 9.56 -16.35 37.09
N ASP A 479 9.07 -15.11 37.25
CA ASP A 479 7.62 -14.82 37.29
C ASP A 479 6.94 -14.97 35.92
N MET A 480 7.65 -14.79 34.81
CA MET A 480 7.08 -14.92 33.43
C MET A 480 7.11 -16.37 32.91
N PHE A 481 8.04 -17.22 33.35
CA PHE A 481 8.28 -18.55 32.78
C PHE A 481 8.36 -19.69 33.80
N GLY A 482 8.28 -19.40 35.09
CA GLY A 482 8.38 -20.36 36.18
C GLY A 482 7.07 -20.91 36.72
N GLY A 483 5.97 -20.91 35.97
CA GLY A 483 4.71 -21.52 36.33
C GLY A 483 4.58 -22.93 35.75
N ASP A 484 4.65 -23.96 36.58
CA ASP A 484 4.32 -25.37 36.32
C ASP A 484 2.93 -25.57 35.69
#